data_3a5ca55813b9426a8483f16801338606
#
_entry.id   3a5ca55813b9426a8483f16801338606
#
_cell.length_a   1.000
_cell.length_b   1.000
_cell.length_c   1.000
_cell.angle_alpha   90.00
_cell.angle_beta   90.00
_cell.angle_gamma   90.00
#
_symmetry.space_group_name_H-M   'P 1'
#
loop_
_entity.id
_entity.type
_entity.pdbx_description
1 polymer ?
#
loop_
_entity_poly.entity_id
_entity_poly.type
_entity_poly.pdbx_seq_one_letter_code
_entity_poly.pdbx_strand_id
1 'polypeptide(L)'
;MKQKNRWLALGLSTVLALASTGCTAKESSTTNNTANQEDLETVSVVLDWYPNAIHAFLYAAEELGYFAEEGLQLEIQFPANTNDGISMPAAGQADVGIYYLQDAIQAAKEQDVPICSIGAVVQKSLNVVIAMKDSGIETAADLAGKTIGYAGTAISEAQIASMLA
;
A
#
# COMPACT_ATOMS: atom_id res chain seq x y z
N MET A 1 45.26 43.06 14.80
CA MET A 1 46.25 43.57 13.83
C MET A 1 45.72 43.25 12.42
N LYS A 2 45.27 44.27 11.69
CA LYS A 2 45.73 44.75 10.36
C LYS A 2 45.53 43.71 9.25
N GLN A 3 44.93 43.97 8.05
CA GLN A 3 44.47 45.14 7.28
C GLN A 3 43.82 44.54 6.00
N LYS A 4 42.66 45.03 5.59
CA LYS A 4 42.32 45.81 4.37
C LYS A 4 43.05 45.45 3.05
N ASN A 5 42.25 45.21 2.00
CA ASN A 5 42.20 45.96 0.72
C ASN A 5 41.11 45.33 -0.20
N ARG A 6 40.18 46.01 -0.49
CA ARG A 6 39.52 46.84 -1.52
C ARG A 6 40.37 47.01 -2.79
N TRP A 7 39.81 46.57 -3.93
CA TRP A 7 39.91 47.29 -5.22
C TRP A 7 38.70 46.99 -6.11
N LEU A 8 38.07 48.06 -6.51
CA LEU A 8 37.07 48.23 -7.55
C LEU A 8 37.68 48.03 -8.94
N ALA A 9 36.93 47.54 -9.94
CA ALA A 9 37.05 47.97 -11.31
C ALA A 9 35.72 47.81 -12.04
N LEU A 10 35.23 48.94 -12.53
CA LEU A 10 34.12 49.13 -13.49
C LEU A 10 34.54 48.70 -14.92
N GLY A 11 33.56 48.37 -15.73
CA GLY A 11 33.63 48.29 -17.20
C GLY A 11 32.39 47.64 -17.75
N LEU A 12 31.35 48.28 -18.10
CA LEU A 12 30.88 49.10 -19.21
C LEU A 12 30.70 48.32 -20.50
N SER A 13 29.42 48.20 -20.94
CA SER A 13 28.83 48.17 -22.27
C SER A 13 29.07 47.00 -23.22
N THR A 14 28.04 46.33 -23.72
CA THR A 14 27.43 46.65 -25.04
C THR A 14 26.13 45.89 -25.26
N VAL A 15 25.12 46.63 -25.68
CA VAL A 15 23.83 46.19 -26.23
C VAL A 15 24.06 45.58 -27.60
N LEU A 16 23.48 44.41 -27.89
CA LEU A 16 23.20 43.99 -29.27
C LEU A 16 21.83 43.31 -29.32
N ALA A 17 20.85 44.07 -29.76
CA ALA A 17 19.54 43.59 -30.18
C ALA A 17 19.66 42.93 -31.57
N LEU A 18 19.21 41.68 -31.66
CA LEU A 18 18.89 41.05 -32.94
C LEU A 18 17.51 40.39 -32.82
N ALA A 19 16.55 41.05 -33.43
CA ALA A 19 15.24 40.52 -33.74
C ALA A 19 15.39 39.37 -34.74
N SER A 20 14.85 38.21 -34.44
CA SER A 20 14.50 37.18 -35.41
C SER A 20 13.06 36.75 -35.20
N THR A 21 12.20 37.24 -36.07
CA THR A 21 10.86 36.73 -36.37
C THR A 21 10.99 35.29 -36.88
N GLY A 22 10.26 34.35 -36.27
CA GLY A 22 10.25 32.98 -36.78
C GLY A 22 9.09 32.16 -36.19
N CYS A 23 8.04 32.01 -36.99
CA CYS A 23 7.09 30.91 -37.10
C CYS A 23 6.33 30.46 -35.85
N THR A 24 5.06 30.81 -35.85
CA THR A 24 3.92 30.20 -35.18
C THR A 24 3.83 28.71 -35.51
N ALA A 25 4.33 27.84 -34.69
CA ALA A 25 3.89 26.45 -34.60
C ALA A 25 2.82 26.40 -33.51
N LYS A 26 1.62 26.01 -33.90
CA LYS A 26 0.49 25.76 -33.00
C LYS A 26 0.81 24.51 -32.22
N GLU A 27 1.46 24.66 -31.07
CA GLU A 27 1.60 23.58 -30.12
C GLU A 27 0.22 23.27 -29.50
N SER A 28 -0.21 22.05 -29.76
CA SER A 28 -1.32 21.43 -29.08
C SER A 28 -1.00 21.46 -27.59
N SER A 29 -1.74 22.25 -26.84
CA SER A 29 -1.65 22.25 -25.38
C SER A 29 -2.13 20.89 -24.89
N THR A 30 -1.20 19.97 -24.73
CA THR A 30 -1.39 18.85 -23.82
C THR A 30 -1.42 19.49 -22.43
N THR A 31 -2.60 19.59 -21.87
CA THR A 31 -2.79 19.98 -20.47
C THR A 31 -2.17 18.87 -19.64
N ASN A 32 -0.88 19.01 -19.34
CA ASN A 32 -0.29 18.28 -18.24
C ASN A 32 -0.98 18.81 -16.98
N ASN A 33 -1.97 18.09 -16.50
CA ASN A 33 -2.43 18.17 -15.12
C ASN A 33 -1.29 17.63 -14.24
N THR A 34 -0.26 18.43 -14.05
CA THR A 34 0.62 18.30 -12.92
C THR A 34 -0.18 18.85 -11.73
N ALA A 35 -1.03 18.03 -11.13
CA ALA A 35 -1.49 18.29 -9.77
C ALA A 35 -0.21 18.51 -8.96
N ASN A 36 -0.12 19.65 -8.29
CA ASN A 36 1.00 19.96 -7.43
C ASN A 36 1.14 18.84 -6.41
N GLN A 37 2.19 18.06 -6.50
CA GLN A 37 2.51 16.93 -5.61
C GLN A 37 2.78 17.39 -4.16
N GLU A 38 2.73 18.71 -3.90
CA GLU A 38 3.05 19.32 -2.62
C GLU A 38 1.86 19.36 -1.64
N ASP A 39 0.63 19.04 -2.08
CA ASP A 39 -0.59 19.15 -1.25
C ASP A 39 -1.34 17.82 -1.06
N LEU A 40 -0.72 16.67 -1.39
CA LEU A 40 -1.40 15.37 -1.22
C LEU A 40 -1.26 14.88 0.22
N GLU A 41 -2.37 14.45 0.81
CA GLU A 41 -2.37 13.78 2.11
C GLU A 41 -1.90 12.33 1.97
N THR A 42 -0.88 11.94 2.74
CA THR A 42 -0.37 10.56 2.71
C THR A 42 -1.28 9.65 3.52
N VAL A 43 -1.73 8.55 2.89
CA VAL A 43 -2.47 7.46 3.54
C VAL A 43 -1.61 6.20 3.49
N SER A 44 -1.24 5.70 4.65
CA SER A 44 -0.45 4.49 4.81
C SER A 44 -1.34 3.26 4.91
N VAL A 45 -1.05 2.24 4.08
CA VAL A 45 -1.79 0.98 4.03
C VAL A 45 -0.85 -0.18 4.25
N VAL A 46 -1.02 -0.95 5.34
CA VAL A 46 -0.28 -2.19 5.56
C VAL A 46 -1.05 -3.37 4.97
N LEU A 47 -0.35 -4.18 4.18
CA LEU A 47 -0.91 -5.37 3.54
C LEU A 47 -1.02 -6.54 4.54
N ASP A 48 -1.88 -7.52 4.24
CA ASP A 48 -1.99 -8.77 5.02
C ASP A 48 -0.84 -9.74 4.74
N TRP A 49 -0.19 -9.61 3.58
CA TRP A 49 0.90 -10.46 3.10
C TRP A 49 1.78 -9.71 2.11
N TYR A 50 2.76 -10.39 1.54
CA TYR A 50 3.52 -9.88 0.39
C TYR A 50 2.57 -9.54 -0.77
N PRO A 51 2.91 -8.54 -1.62
CA PRO A 51 2.10 -8.16 -2.76
C PRO A 51 1.70 -9.35 -3.63
N ASN A 52 0.41 -9.46 -3.91
CA ASN A 52 -0.16 -10.52 -4.74
C ASN A 52 -1.41 -10.01 -5.48
N ALA A 53 -2.10 -10.88 -6.20
CA ALA A 53 -3.24 -10.51 -7.03
C ALA A 53 -4.41 -9.86 -6.25
N ILE A 54 -4.56 -10.13 -4.96
CA ILE A 54 -5.61 -9.53 -4.12
C ILE A 54 -5.37 -8.02 -3.96
N HIS A 55 -4.12 -7.59 -3.95
CA HIS A 55 -3.74 -6.17 -3.79
C HIS A 55 -3.70 -5.40 -5.11
N ALA A 56 -3.96 -6.04 -6.25
CA ALA A 56 -3.85 -5.42 -7.58
C ALA A 56 -4.69 -4.14 -7.72
N PHE A 57 -5.81 -4.03 -7.01
CA PHE A 57 -6.66 -2.85 -7.04
C PHE A 57 -5.97 -1.60 -6.48
N LEU A 58 -5.12 -1.72 -5.45
CA LEU A 58 -4.36 -0.59 -4.88
C LEU A 58 -3.35 -0.07 -5.90
N TYR A 59 -2.55 -0.95 -6.46
CA TYR A 59 -1.54 -0.59 -7.45
C TYR A 59 -2.15 -0.04 -8.74
N ALA A 60 -3.27 -0.62 -9.17
CA ALA A 60 -4.00 -0.11 -10.34
C ALA A 60 -4.57 1.29 -10.10
N ALA A 61 -5.15 1.54 -8.91
CA ALA A 61 -5.69 2.85 -8.56
C ALA A 61 -4.59 3.91 -8.44
N GLU A 62 -3.41 3.55 -7.92
CA GLU A 62 -2.24 4.42 -7.85
C GLU A 62 -1.73 4.76 -9.25
N GLU A 63 -1.49 3.76 -10.10
CA GLU A 63 -0.99 3.94 -11.47
C GLU A 63 -1.96 4.74 -12.35
N LEU A 64 -3.26 4.58 -12.14
CA LEU A 64 -4.30 5.33 -12.85
C LEU A 64 -4.54 6.74 -12.28
N GLY A 65 -3.87 7.10 -11.18
CA GLY A 65 -3.96 8.42 -10.57
C GLY A 65 -5.21 8.67 -9.72
N TYR A 66 -6.01 7.65 -9.42
CA TYR A 66 -7.27 7.80 -8.67
C TYR A 66 -7.07 8.33 -7.26
N PHE A 67 -5.98 7.97 -6.58
CA PHE A 67 -5.64 8.53 -5.28
C PHE A 67 -5.29 10.02 -5.39
N ALA A 68 -4.48 10.39 -6.38
CA ALA A 68 -4.12 11.79 -6.60
C ALA A 68 -5.32 12.68 -6.98
N GLU A 69 -6.30 12.15 -7.71
CA GLU A 69 -7.56 12.84 -8.01
C GLU A 69 -8.37 13.17 -6.74
N GLU A 70 -8.24 12.33 -5.70
CA GLU A 70 -8.88 12.54 -4.39
C GLU A 70 -7.97 13.32 -3.40
N GLY A 71 -6.83 13.84 -3.86
CA GLY A 71 -5.87 14.56 -3.02
C GLY A 71 -5.04 13.67 -2.09
N LEU A 72 -4.91 12.39 -2.42
CA LEU A 72 -4.22 11.40 -1.61
C LEU A 72 -2.95 10.88 -2.28
N GLN A 73 -1.95 10.56 -1.45
CA GLN A 73 -0.78 9.79 -1.83
C GLN A 73 -0.78 8.49 -1.05
N LEU A 74 -0.72 7.36 -1.75
CA LEU A 74 -0.72 6.05 -1.12
C LEU A 74 0.71 5.64 -0.70
N GLU A 75 0.88 5.21 0.56
CA GLU A 75 2.08 4.56 1.07
C GLU A 75 1.77 3.10 1.41
N ILE A 76 2.25 2.17 0.59
CA ILE A 76 2.04 0.74 0.81
C ILE A 76 3.16 0.17 1.69
N GLN A 77 2.78 -0.38 2.84
CA GLN A 77 3.68 -1.02 3.80
C GLN A 77 3.53 -2.54 3.74
N PHE A 78 4.64 -3.26 3.88
CA PHE A 78 4.63 -4.72 3.89
C PHE A 78 4.71 -5.24 5.34
N PRO A 79 3.92 -6.27 5.70
CA PRO A 79 3.95 -6.80 7.03
C PRO A 79 5.28 -7.49 7.32
N ALA A 80 5.83 -7.28 8.50
CA ALA A 80 6.95 -8.04 9.04
C ALA A 80 6.48 -9.25 9.84
N ASN A 81 5.26 -9.17 10.41
CA ASN A 81 4.63 -10.23 11.19
C ASN A 81 3.21 -10.49 10.68
N THR A 82 2.70 -11.68 11.00
CA THR A 82 1.38 -12.13 10.53
C THR A 82 0.21 -11.29 11.01
N ASN A 83 0.37 -10.50 12.10
CA ASN A 83 -0.71 -9.68 12.66
C ASN A 83 -0.57 -8.17 12.37
N ASP A 84 0.40 -7.77 11.57
CA ASP A 84 0.70 -6.36 11.35
C ASP A 84 -0.47 -5.60 10.71
N GLY A 85 -1.31 -6.28 9.89
CA GLY A 85 -2.53 -5.70 9.33
C GLY A 85 -3.55 -5.23 10.38
N ILE A 86 -3.46 -5.71 11.62
CA ILE A 86 -4.27 -5.26 12.76
C ILE A 86 -3.43 -4.39 13.71
N SER A 87 -2.24 -4.87 14.08
CA SER A 87 -1.44 -4.23 15.14
C SER A 87 -0.90 -2.87 14.74
N MET A 88 -0.51 -2.68 13.49
CA MET A 88 0.03 -1.39 13.03
C MET A 88 -1.04 -0.29 13.00
N PRO A 89 -2.24 -0.50 12.42
CA PRO A 89 -3.32 0.49 12.53
C PRO A 89 -3.74 0.76 13.98
N ALA A 90 -3.84 -0.26 14.80
CA ALA A 90 -4.19 -0.11 16.21
C ALA A 90 -3.17 0.73 17.00
N ALA A 91 -1.90 0.68 16.61
CA ALA A 91 -0.80 1.42 17.20
C ALA A 91 -0.58 2.81 16.55
N GLY A 92 -1.35 3.18 15.52
CA GLY A 92 -1.16 4.41 14.75
C GLY A 92 0.12 4.40 13.89
N GLN A 93 0.62 3.23 13.53
CA GLN A 93 1.79 3.06 12.66
C GLN A 93 1.41 2.89 11.18
N ALA A 94 0.14 2.68 10.90
CA ALA A 94 -0.49 2.75 9.60
C ALA A 94 -1.92 3.28 9.75
N ASP A 95 -2.47 3.90 8.73
CA ASP A 95 -3.83 4.43 8.74
C ASP A 95 -4.85 3.31 8.47
N VAL A 96 -4.51 2.40 7.56
CA VAL A 96 -5.36 1.30 7.13
C VAL A 96 -4.58 -0.01 7.12
N GLY A 97 -5.23 -1.11 7.52
CA GLY A 97 -4.71 -2.46 7.38
C GLY A 97 -5.63 -3.33 6.53
N ILE A 98 -5.05 -4.12 5.65
CA ILE A 98 -5.77 -5.20 4.96
C ILE A 98 -5.62 -6.45 5.80
N TYR A 99 -6.74 -7.02 6.23
CA TYR A 99 -6.70 -8.21 7.07
C TYR A 99 -7.99 -9.02 7.02
N TYR A 100 -8.02 -10.14 7.71
CA TYR A 100 -9.17 -11.03 7.77
C TYR A 100 -10.21 -10.51 8.75
N LEU A 101 -11.47 -10.49 8.33
CA LEU A 101 -12.57 -9.96 9.14
C LEU A 101 -12.72 -10.72 10.46
N GLN A 102 -12.51 -12.04 10.45
CA GLN A 102 -12.63 -12.88 11.65
C GLN A 102 -11.64 -12.49 12.74
N ASP A 103 -10.37 -12.29 12.36
CA ASP A 103 -9.32 -11.86 13.28
C ASP A 103 -9.56 -10.41 13.75
N ALA A 104 -10.07 -9.54 12.88
CA ALA A 104 -10.44 -8.17 13.26
C ALA A 104 -11.59 -8.15 14.29
N ILE A 105 -12.60 -9.00 14.12
CA ILE A 105 -13.69 -9.16 15.10
C ILE A 105 -13.16 -9.68 16.42
N GLN A 106 -12.29 -10.67 16.41
CA GLN A 106 -11.69 -11.24 17.62
C GLN A 106 -10.85 -10.18 18.35
N ALA A 107 -9.98 -9.47 17.63
CA ALA A 107 -9.15 -8.42 18.20
C ALA A 107 -10.00 -7.32 18.86
N ALA A 108 -11.04 -6.84 18.16
CA ALA A 108 -11.90 -5.79 18.67
C ALA A 108 -12.77 -6.23 19.86
N LYS A 109 -13.26 -7.48 19.88
CA LYS A 109 -14.20 -7.96 20.91
C LYS A 109 -13.55 -8.60 22.11
N GLU A 110 -12.45 -9.32 21.92
CA GLU A 110 -11.81 -10.11 22.97
C GLU A 110 -10.57 -9.42 23.54
N GLN A 111 -9.97 -8.51 22.79
CA GLN A 111 -8.72 -7.83 23.15
C GLN A 111 -8.88 -6.31 23.24
N ASP A 112 -10.09 -5.77 23.06
CA ASP A 112 -10.40 -4.34 23.09
C ASP A 112 -9.50 -3.50 22.15
N VAL A 113 -9.07 -4.09 21.01
CA VAL A 113 -8.24 -3.39 20.04
C VAL A 113 -9.08 -2.32 19.33
N PRO A 114 -8.65 -1.04 19.31
CA PRO A 114 -9.43 0.09 18.78
C PRO A 114 -9.37 0.17 17.24
N ILE A 115 -9.95 -0.81 16.57
CA ILE A 115 -10.05 -0.87 15.11
C ILE A 115 -11.50 -0.99 14.65
N CYS A 116 -11.77 -0.58 13.42
CA CYS A 116 -13.06 -0.79 12.74
C CYS A 116 -12.86 -1.25 11.31
N SER A 117 -13.79 -2.04 10.79
CA SER A 117 -13.81 -2.41 9.38
C SER A 117 -14.47 -1.32 8.56
N ILE A 118 -13.80 -0.81 7.54
CA ILE A 118 -14.29 0.24 6.63
C ILE A 118 -14.76 -0.30 5.28
N GLY A 119 -14.42 -1.55 4.95
CA GLY A 119 -14.81 -2.17 3.68
C GLY A 119 -14.36 -3.62 3.57
N ALA A 120 -14.79 -4.31 2.52
CA ALA A 120 -14.39 -5.67 2.21
C ALA A 120 -13.85 -5.75 0.77
N VAL A 121 -12.60 -6.17 0.64
CA VAL A 121 -11.95 -6.42 -0.66
C VAL A 121 -12.47 -7.72 -1.27
N VAL A 122 -12.53 -8.77 -0.47
CA VAL A 122 -13.04 -10.09 -0.89
C VAL A 122 -14.17 -10.52 0.03
N GLN A 123 -15.31 -10.86 -0.57
CA GLN A 123 -16.56 -11.17 0.15
C GLN A 123 -16.80 -12.68 0.33
N LYS A 124 -15.79 -13.51 0.12
CA LYS A 124 -15.83 -14.97 0.31
C LYS A 124 -14.60 -15.43 1.07
N SER A 125 -14.71 -16.58 1.76
CA SER A 125 -13.54 -17.17 2.40
C SER A 125 -12.46 -17.49 1.38
N LEU A 126 -11.24 -17.08 1.65
CA LEU A 126 -10.04 -17.41 0.86
C LEU A 126 -9.31 -18.64 1.41
N ASN A 127 -9.68 -19.09 2.61
CA ASN A 127 -8.99 -20.18 3.27
C ASN A 127 -9.41 -21.50 2.64
N VAL A 128 -8.43 -22.26 2.18
CA VAL A 128 -8.58 -23.58 1.58
C VAL A 128 -7.47 -24.49 2.08
N VAL A 129 -7.73 -25.78 2.14
CA VAL A 129 -6.71 -26.80 2.33
C VAL A 129 -6.29 -27.32 0.95
N ILE A 130 -4.99 -27.30 0.70
CA ILE A 130 -4.41 -27.79 -0.57
C ILE A 130 -3.64 -29.08 -0.28
N ALA A 131 -3.89 -30.11 -1.08
CA ALA A 131 -3.15 -31.35 -1.05
C ALA A 131 -2.62 -31.69 -2.43
N MET A 132 -1.53 -32.43 -2.49
CA MET A 132 -1.03 -32.96 -3.75
C MET A 132 -2.00 -33.97 -4.35
N LYS A 133 -2.14 -33.98 -5.66
CA LYS A 133 -3.08 -34.86 -6.38
C LYS A 133 -2.93 -36.34 -6.01
N ASP A 134 -1.70 -36.77 -5.79
CA ASP A 134 -1.37 -38.19 -5.50
C ASP A 134 -1.25 -38.47 -4.00
N SER A 135 -1.70 -37.54 -3.13
CA SER A 135 -1.62 -37.71 -1.67
C SER A 135 -2.68 -38.65 -1.09
N GLY A 136 -3.73 -38.94 -1.86
CA GLY A 136 -4.90 -39.70 -1.38
C GLY A 136 -5.79 -38.90 -0.43
N ILE A 137 -5.64 -37.57 -0.37
CA ILE A 137 -6.46 -36.68 0.44
C ILE A 137 -7.52 -36.07 -0.48
N GLU A 138 -8.77 -36.48 -0.32
CA GLU A 138 -9.92 -36.01 -1.10
C GLU A 138 -10.98 -35.35 -0.19
N THR A 139 -11.00 -35.71 1.07
CA THR A 139 -11.97 -35.23 2.07
C THR A 139 -11.26 -34.76 3.36
N ALA A 140 -11.97 -34.04 4.21
CA ALA A 140 -11.47 -33.65 5.53
C ALA A 140 -11.09 -34.86 6.41
N ALA A 141 -11.80 -35.97 6.29
CA ALA A 141 -11.51 -37.20 7.03
C ALA A 141 -10.12 -37.79 6.71
N ASP A 142 -9.64 -37.60 5.48
CA ASP A 142 -8.33 -38.10 5.04
C ASP A 142 -7.16 -37.32 5.64
N LEU A 143 -7.45 -36.17 6.30
CA LEU A 143 -6.47 -35.36 7.01
C LEU A 143 -6.07 -35.98 8.36
N ALA A 144 -6.82 -36.96 8.87
CA ALA A 144 -6.51 -37.62 10.13
C ALA A 144 -5.09 -38.24 10.11
N GLY A 145 -4.28 -37.87 11.10
CA GLY A 145 -2.88 -38.32 11.23
C GLY A 145 -1.92 -37.69 10.21
N LYS A 146 -2.35 -36.70 9.43
CA LYS A 146 -1.49 -35.95 8.50
C LYS A 146 -0.90 -34.71 9.15
N THR A 147 0.23 -34.27 8.62
CA THR A 147 0.82 -32.98 9.01
C THR A 147 0.26 -31.88 8.11
N ILE A 148 -0.35 -30.84 8.69
CA ILE A 148 -0.93 -29.72 7.99
C ILE A 148 -0.09 -28.48 8.28
N GLY A 149 0.42 -27.81 7.22
CA GLY A 149 1.06 -26.52 7.32
C GLY A 149 0.00 -25.40 7.31
N TYR A 150 0.18 -24.37 8.14
CA TYR A 150 -0.72 -23.21 8.16
C TYR A 150 0.04 -21.92 8.51
N ALA A 151 -0.61 -20.77 8.35
CA ALA A 151 0.03 -19.46 8.49
C ALA A 151 0.33 -19.02 9.94
N GLY A 152 -0.05 -19.84 10.94
CA GLY A 152 0.18 -19.53 12.35
C GLY A 152 -0.79 -18.50 12.96
N THR A 153 -1.89 -18.21 12.29
CA THR A 153 -2.95 -17.34 12.82
C THR A 153 -3.95 -18.17 13.63
N ALA A 154 -4.55 -17.58 14.67
CA ALA A 154 -5.55 -18.24 15.51
C ALA A 154 -6.76 -18.72 14.70
N ILE A 155 -7.18 -17.97 13.68
CA ILE A 155 -8.29 -18.36 12.82
C ILE A 155 -7.95 -19.57 11.96
N SER A 156 -6.72 -19.66 11.43
CA SER A 156 -6.29 -20.83 10.64
C SER A 156 -6.30 -22.09 11.49
N GLU A 157 -5.87 -22.02 12.74
CA GLU A 157 -5.89 -23.12 13.68
C GLU A 157 -7.33 -23.55 14.02
N ALA A 158 -8.21 -22.59 14.32
CA ALA A 158 -9.62 -22.87 14.61
C ALA A 158 -10.35 -23.51 13.42
N GLN A 159 -10.05 -23.07 12.18
CA GLN A 159 -10.63 -23.64 10.97
C GLN A 159 -10.17 -25.09 10.75
N ILE A 160 -8.87 -25.37 10.92
CA ILE A 160 -8.36 -26.76 10.81
C ILE A 160 -8.98 -27.64 11.88
N ALA A 161 -9.03 -27.16 13.14
CA ALA A 161 -9.68 -27.90 14.23
C ALA A 161 -11.15 -28.20 13.93
N SER A 162 -11.88 -27.23 13.38
CA SER A 162 -13.29 -27.40 12.96
C SER A 162 -13.48 -28.40 11.81
N MET A 163 -12.49 -28.53 10.92
CA MET A 163 -12.55 -29.52 9.82
C MET A 163 -12.27 -30.95 10.28
N LEU A 164 -11.58 -31.10 11.43
CA LEU A 164 -11.19 -32.40 12.01
C LEU A 164 -12.16 -32.89 13.08
N ALA A 165 -13.11 -32.06 13.50
CA ALA A 165 -14.14 -32.40 14.51
C ALA A 165 -15.33 -33.13 13.88
#